data_dcaccf41c56549f78181eaf99bf9600d
#
_entry.id   dcaccf41c56549f78181eaf99bf9600d
#
_cell.length_a   1.000
_cell.length_b   1.000
_cell.length_c   1.000
_cell.angle_alpha   90.00
_cell.angle_beta   90.00
_cell.angle_gamma   90.00
#
_symmetry.space_group_name_H-M   'P 1'
#
loop_
_entity.id
_entity.type
_entity.pdbx_description
1 polymer ?
#
loop_
_entity_poly.entity_id
_entity_poly.type
_entity_poly.pdbx_seq_one_letter_code
_entity_poly.pdbx_strand_id
1 'polypeptide(L)' 'MPPTFDWDNLEDIAIGLTDKFPDVDPYTVRFTDMHKWVTELPGFAGDPMKSNEGKLEAIQTAWHEEWQDRKS' A
#
# COMPACT_ATOMS: atom_id res chain seq x y z
N MET A 1 5.89 -20.50 0.55
CA MET A 1 5.01 -19.43 1.04
C MET A 1 5.61 -18.10 0.62
N PRO A 2 4.78 -17.15 0.16
CA PRO A 2 5.31 -15.84 -0.12
C PRO A 2 5.83 -15.19 1.17
N PRO A 3 6.87 -14.37 1.10
CA PRO A 3 7.35 -13.68 2.30
C PRO A 3 6.28 -12.75 2.85
N THR A 4 6.25 -12.61 4.16
CA THR A 4 5.36 -11.64 4.80
C THR A 4 6.02 -10.27 4.78
N PHE A 5 5.20 -9.22 4.86
CA PHE A 5 5.68 -7.85 4.91
C PHE A 5 4.86 -7.03 5.90
N ASP A 6 5.39 -5.91 6.31
CA ASP A 6 4.74 -5.02 7.29
C ASP A 6 4.76 -3.57 6.81
N TRP A 7 4.44 -2.64 7.72
CA TRP A 7 4.35 -1.21 7.40
C TRP A 7 5.64 -0.60 6.87
N ASP A 8 6.79 -1.21 7.13
CA ASP A 8 8.08 -0.69 6.69
C ASP A 8 8.47 -1.18 5.28
N ASN A 9 7.75 -2.15 4.75
CA ASN A 9 8.02 -2.72 3.43
C ASN A 9 7.22 -1.98 2.37
N LEU A 10 7.54 -0.72 2.12
CA LEU A 10 6.78 0.16 1.24
C LEU A 10 6.63 -0.39 -0.18
N GLU A 11 7.70 -0.96 -0.73
CA GLU A 11 7.67 -1.51 -2.08
C GLU A 11 6.69 -2.67 -2.21
N ASP A 12 6.73 -3.59 -1.25
CA ASP A 12 5.81 -4.74 -1.25
C ASP A 12 4.37 -4.29 -1.12
N ILE A 13 4.11 -3.30 -0.25
CA ILE A 13 2.77 -2.73 -0.10
C ILE A 13 2.32 -2.07 -1.39
N ALA A 14 3.20 -1.27 -2.01
CA ALA A 14 2.88 -0.57 -3.25
C ALA A 14 2.55 -1.54 -4.38
N ILE A 15 3.33 -2.61 -4.52
CA ILE A 15 3.10 -3.64 -5.53
C ILE A 15 1.75 -4.33 -5.27
N GLY A 16 1.50 -4.70 -4.02
CA GLY A 16 0.24 -5.35 -3.65
C GLY A 16 -0.98 -4.49 -3.93
N LEU A 17 -0.91 -3.20 -3.57
CA LEU A 17 -2.01 -2.27 -3.82
C LEU A 17 -2.22 -2.04 -5.32
N THR A 18 -1.14 -1.93 -6.09
CA THR A 18 -1.24 -1.73 -7.53
C THR A 18 -1.83 -2.97 -8.21
N ASP A 19 -1.44 -4.17 -7.78
CA ASP A 19 -1.99 -5.41 -8.30
C ASP A 19 -3.48 -5.53 -8.02
N LYS A 20 -3.91 -5.13 -6.83
CA LYS A 20 -5.29 -5.28 -6.41
C LYS A 20 -6.18 -4.17 -6.95
N PHE A 21 -5.66 -2.96 -7.07
CA PHE A 21 -6.40 -1.77 -7.50
C PHE A 21 -5.69 -1.05 -8.65
N PRO A 22 -5.56 -1.70 -9.82
CA PRO A 22 -4.76 -1.14 -10.92
C PRO A 22 -5.32 0.15 -11.52
N ASP A 23 -6.62 0.40 -11.33
CA ASP A 23 -7.27 1.57 -11.91
C ASP A 23 -7.54 2.69 -10.90
N VAL A 24 -7.06 2.54 -9.67
CA VAL A 24 -7.29 3.51 -8.61
C VAL A 24 -6.08 4.45 -8.49
N ASP A 25 -6.34 5.77 -8.63
CA ASP A 25 -5.31 6.78 -8.40
C ASP A 25 -5.06 6.88 -6.89
N PRO A 26 -3.82 6.58 -6.44
CA PRO A 26 -3.53 6.59 -5.00
C PRO A 26 -3.81 7.91 -4.30
N TYR A 27 -3.69 9.04 -5.00
CA TYR A 27 -3.92 10.35 -4.40
C TYR A 27 -5.40 10.69 -4.22
N THR A 28 -6.30 9.86 -4.74
CA THR A 28 -7.75 10.03 -4.52
C THR A 28 -8.26 9.18 -3.37
N VAL A 29 -7.41 8.35 -2.79
CA VAL A 29 -7.80 7.41 -1.73
C VAL A 29 -7.62 8.06 -0.36
N ARG A 30 -8.62 7.92 0.51
CA ARG A 30 -8.52 8.42 1.88
C ARG A 30 -7.57 7.52 2.68
N PHE A 31 -6.88 8.11 3.66
CA PHE A 31 -5.96 7.35 4.50
C PHE A 31 -6.68 6.24 5.28
N THR A 32 -7.93 6.46 5.69
CA THR A 32 -8.71 5.45 6.37
C THR A 32 -8.96 4.24 5.48
N ASP A 33 -9.27 4.48 4.22
CA ASP A 33 -9.48 3.40 3.25
C ASP A 33 -8.16 2.71 2.91
N MET A 34 -7.10 3.50 2.73
CA MET A 34 -5.78 2.96 2.46
C MET A 34 -5.30 2.04 3.58
N HIS A 35 -5.47 2.47 4.83
CA HIS A 35 -5.13 1.67 5.99
C HIS A 35 -5.83 0.31 5.95
N LYS A 36 -7.13 0.32 5.69
CA LYS A 36 -7.91 -0.90 5.59
C LYS A 36 -7.40 -1.80 4.48
N TRP A 37 -7.17 -1.23 3.30
CA TRP A 37 -6.72 -2.00 2.14
C TRP A 37 -5.35 -2.62 2.35
N VAL A 38 -4.43 -1.90 3.00
CA VAL A 38 -3.10 -2.42 3.30
C VAL A 38 -3.19 -3.61 4.25
N THR A 39 -4.01 -3.50 5.30
CA THR A 39 -4.15 -4.58 6.28
C THR A 39 -4.80 -5.82 5.67
N GLU A 40 -5.54 -5.66 4.59
CA GLU A 40 -6.20 -6.76 3.90
C GLU A 40 -5.34 -7.42 2.81
N LEU A 41 -4.15 -6.85 2.53
CA LEU A 41 -3.28 -7.42 1.49
C LEU A 41 -2.79 -8.81 1.88
N PRO A 42 -2.76 -9.75 0.90
CA PRO A 42 -2.17 -11.07 1.16
C PRO A 42 -0.70 -10.94 1.56
N GLY A 43 -0.32 -11.58 2.63
CA GLY A 43 1.06 -11.53 3.12
C GLY A 43 1.35 -10.38 4.07
N PHE A 44 0.42 -9.45 4.26
CA PHE A 44 0.62 -8.36 5.22
C PHE A 44 0.53 -8.89 6.65
N ALA A 45 1.62 -8.72 7.40
CA ALA A 45 1.74 -9.21 8.77
C ALA A 45 1.92 -8.09 9.80
N GLY A 46 1.81 -6.83 9.38
CA GLY A 46 1.98 -5.70 10.28
C GLY A 46 0.80 -5.54 11.23
N ASP A 47 1.07 -4.91 12.38
CA ASP A 47 0.04 -4.62 13.36
C ASP A 47 -0.79 -3.42 12.86
N PRO A 48 -2.11 -3.55 12.69
CA PRO A 48 -2.96 -2.43 12.25
C PRO A 48 -2.83 -1.18 13.11
N MET A 49 -2.46 -1.34 14.37
CA MET A 49 -2.32 -0.22 15.32
C MET A 49 -0.96 0.48 15.23
N LYS A 50 -0.05 -0.03 14.41
CA LYS A 50 1.31 0.52 14.28
C LYS A 50 1.47 1.51 13.14
N SER A 51 0.41 1.78 12.39
CA SER A 51 0.48 2.77 11.32
C SER A 51 0.32 4.18 11.89
N ASN A 52 0.79 5.15 11.12
CA ASN A 52 0.56 6.56 11.41
C ASN A 52 0.46 7.32 10.08
N GLU A 53 0.15 8.60 10.17
CA GLU A 53 -0.05 9.42 8.98
C GLU A 53 1.20 9.47 8.10
N GLY A 54 2.38 9.59 8.71
CA GLY A 54 3.64 9.61 7.96
C GLY A 54 3.88 8.32 7.19
N LYS A 55 3.56 7.17 7.79
CA LYS A 55 3.67 5.90 7.10
C LYS A 55 2.68 5.79 5.95
N LEU A 56 1.46 6.27 6.15
CA LEU A 56 0.44 6.24 5.09
C LEU A 56 0.81 7.17 3.93
N GLU A 57 1.40 8.33 4.22
CA GLU A 57 1.89 9.22 3.17
C GLU A 57 3.00 8.56 2.35
N ALA A 58 3.93 7.88 3.02
CA ALA A 58 5.01 7.17 2.34
C ALA A 58 4.46 6.04 1.46
N ILE A 59 3.46 5.32 1.95
CA ILE A 59 2.78 4.27 1.19
C ILE A 59 2.09 4.86 -0.03
N GLN A 60 1.40 5.98 0.15
CA GLN A 60 0.71 6.64 -0.95
C GLN A 60 1.67 7.04 -2.06
N THR A 61 2.82 7.61 -1.70
CA THR A 61 3.84 7.99 -2.66
C THR A 61 4.41 6.78 -3.40
N ALA A 62 4.76 5.73 -2.68
CA ALA A 62 5.31 4.51 -3.27
C ALA A 62 4.29 3.84 -4.19
N TRP A 63 3.03 3.79 -3.76
CA TRP A 63 1.95 3.21 -4.56
C TRP A 63 1.73 4.03 -5.84
N HIS A 64 1.74 5.35 -5.73
CA HIS A 64 1.57 6.23 -6.90
C HIS A 64 2.68 6.01 -7.92
N GLU A 65 3.93 5.88 -7.47
CA GLU A 65 5.06 5.64 -8.35
C GLU A 65 4.91 4.29 -9.08
N GLU A 66 4.55 3.24 -8.36
CA GLU A 66 4.35 1.92 -8.95
C GLU A 66 3.19 1.94 -9.94
N TRP A 67 2.11 2.61 -9.59
CA TRP A 67 0.94 2.74 -10.44
C TRP A 67 1.27 3.46 -11.75
N GLN A 68 2.03 4.54 -11.67
CA GLN A 68 2.46 5.28 -12.86
C GLN A 68 3.40 4.44 -13.74
N ASP A 69 4.34 3.72 -13.14
CA ASP A 69 5.25 2.86 -13.87
C ASP A 69 4.49 1.82 -14.70
N ARG A 70 3.43 1.28 -14.16
CA ARG A 70 2.62 0.28 -14.88
C ARG A 70 1.79 0.89 -15.99
N LYS A 71 1.49 2.17 -15.91
CA LYS A 71 0.73 2.87 -16.94
C LYS A 71 1.59 3.36 -18.10
N SER A 72 2.89 3.47 -17.89
CA SER A 72 3.81 3.97 -18.91
C SER A 72 4.07 2.96 -20.02
#